data_9a260e6da4b42d2fc7dd3e543fd83a4d
#
_entry.id   9a260e6da4b42d2fc7dd3e543fd83a4d
#
_cell.length_a   1.000
_cell.length_b   1.000
_cell.length_c   1.000
_cell.angle_alpha   90.00
_cell.angle_beta   90.00
_cell.angle_gamma   90.00
#
_symmetry.space_group_name_H-M   'P 1'
#
loop_
_entity.id
_entity.type
_entity.pdbx_description
1 polymer ?
#
loop_
_entity_poly.entity_id
_entity_poly.type
_entity_poly.pdbx_seq_one_letter_code
_entity_poly.pdbx_strand_id
1 'polypeptide(L)'
;MKITYINHSGFLVETEDCYYVFDYYKGEMPRLDKSKEAIVFCSHFHQDHFNPKVFGILDDMGMNYQAVLAKDIGKKKYPAGVKVTTAYHDQTYILDNGTKVTTLLSTDSGVAFIVKTSDGAIYHAGDLNDWHWEGETEDDNRHMASMYRAEIDKIKGAHFDVAFVPLDPRQEEHYADGMLYFLKHVDCNAVFPMHYWNEPSVIDRFITEYPQYESRIKNTESAKGEEI
;
A
#
# COMPACT_ATOMS: atom_id res chain seq x y z
N MET A 1 5.62 -10.94 -10.82
CA MET A 1 4.48 -10.72 -9.89
C MET A 1 3.23 -10.37 -10.69
N LYS A 2 2.02 -10.76 -10.21
CA LYS A 2 0.75 -10.33 -10.79
C LYS A 2 0.03 -9.40 -9.84
N ILE A 3 -0.46 -8.27 -10.35
CA ILE A 3 -1.11 -7.23 -9.56
C ILE A 3 -2.60 -7.19 -9.89
N THR A 4 -3.43 -7.23 -8.85
CA THR A 4 -4.88 -7.01 -8.98
C THR A 4 -5.31 -5.90 -8.05
N TYR A 5 -5.88 -4.85 -8.62
CA TYR A 5 -6.55 -3.79 -7.86
C TYR A 5 -7.89 -4.30 -7.34
N ILE A 6 -8.15 -4.11 -6.07
CA ILE A 6 -9.41 -4.50 -5.44
C ILE A 6 -10.31 -3.28 -5.28
N ASN A 7 -9.86 -2.31 -4.50
CA ASN A 7 -10.57 -1.04 -4.30
C ASN A 7 -9.74 -0.10 -3.41
N HIS A 8 -9.76 1.19 -3.67
CA HIS A 8 -9.14 2.26 -2.88
C HIS A 8 -7.63 2.06 -2.72
N SER A 9 -7.15 1.64 -1.55
CA SER A 9 -5.75 1.26 -1.31
C SER A 9 -5.56 -0.27 -1.25
N GLY A 10 -6.60 -1.03 -1.63
CA GLY A 10 -6.62 -2.49 -1.57
C GLY A 10 -6.05 -3.13 -2.84
N PHE A 11 -4.99 -3.92 -2.66
CA PHE A 11 -4.34 -4.67 -3.74
C PHE A 11 -4.07 -6.11 -3.36
N LEU A 12 -4.09 -6.98 -4.37
CA LEU A 12 -3.56 -8.33 -4.30
C LEU A 12 -2.31 -8.40 -5.17
N VAL A 13 -1.21 -8.83 -4.58
CA VAL A 13 0.02 -9.18 -5.28
C VAL A 13 0.20 -10.68 -5.22
N GLU A 14 0.21 -11.34 -6.38
CA GLU A 14 0.50 -12.76 -6.50
C GLU A 14 1.96 -12.97 -6.92
N THR A 15 2.67 -13.77 -6.16
CA THR A 15 4.00 -14.29 -6.48
C THR A 15 3.92 -15.78 -6.81
N GLU A 16 5.05 -16.42 -7.08
CA GLU A 16 5.07 -17.85 -7.37
C GLU A 16 4.48 -18.66 -6.21
N ASP A 17 4.83 -18.32 -4.94
CA ASP A 17 4.51 -19.13 -3.77
C ASP A 17 3.48 -18.50 -2.82
N CYS A 18 3.15 -17.21 -2.96
CA CYS A 18 2.39 -16.48 -1.95
C CYS A 18 1.48 -15.41 -2.55
N TYR A 19 0.40 -15.12 -1.83
CA TYR A 19 -0.47 -13.97 -2.06
C TYR A 19 -0.25 -12.92 -0.97
N TYR A 20 -0.08 -11.67 -1.36
CA TYR A 20 0.05 -10.52 -0.47
C TYR A 20 -1.18 -9.63 -0.67
N VAL A 21 -2.08 -9.60 0.33
CA VAL A 21 -3.31 -8.81 0.31
C VAL A 21 -3.09 -7.56 1.12
N PHE A 22 -3.06 -6.40 0.46
CA PHE A 22 -2.86 -5.11 1.13
C PHE A 22 -4.19 -4.39 1.31
N ASP A 23 -4.39 -3.78 2.48
CA ASP A 23 -5.43 -2.81 2.83
C ASP A 23 -6.82 -3.12 2.25
N TYR A 24 -7.29 -4.35 2.49
CA TYR A 24 -8.62 -4.76 2.01
C TYR A 24 -9.72 -3.96 2.70
N TYR A 25 -10.43 -3.15 1.93
CA TYR A 25 -11.59 -2.37 2.37
C TYR A 25 -12.91 -3.03 1.94
N LYS A 26 -13.12 -3.15 0.64
CA LYS A 26 -14.29 -3.73 -0.03
C LYS A 26 -13.90 -4.18 -1.43
N GLY A 27 -14.82 -4.81 -2.12
CA GLY A 27 -14.61 -5.29 -3.48
C GLY A 27 -14.51 -6.79 -3.54
N GLU A 28 -14.45 -7.32 -4.74
CA GLU A 28 -14.37 -8.75 -4.99
C GLU A 28 -12.92 -9.21 -4.92
N MET A 29 -12.65 -10.20 -4.05
CA MET A 29 -11.38 -10.89 -4.01
C MET A 29 -11.39 -11.97 -5.10
N PRO A 30 -10.42 -11.99 -6.03
CA PRO A 30 -10.35 -13.08 -7.01
C PRO A 30 -10.15 -14.42 -6.30
N ARG A 31 -10.54 -15.50 -6.97
CA ARG A 31 -10.34 -16.84 -6.41
C ARG A 31 -8.85 -17.16 -6.35
N LEU A 32 -8.39 -17.48 -5.15
CA LEU A 32 -7.00 -17.81 -4.87
C LEU A 32 -6.75 -19.33 -4.96
N ASP A 33 -5.53 -19.71 -5.32
CA ASP A 33 -5.08 -21.09 -5.25
C ASP A 33 -4.68 -21.44 -3.81
N LYS A 34 -5.44 -22.31 -3.18
CA LYS A 34 -5.22 -22.74 -1.79
C LYS A 34 -3.92 -23.52 -1.54
N SER A 35 -3.18 -23.86 -2.59
CA SER A 35 -1.85 -24.45 -2.46
C SER A 35 -0.78 -23.43 -2.06
N LYS A 36 -1.06 -22.13 -2.24
CA LYS A 36 -0.21 -21.02 -1.80
C LYS A 36 -0.70 -20.46 -0.47
N GLU A 37 0.22 -19.87 0.30
CA GLU A 37 -0.14 -19.09 1.50
C GLU A 37 -0.63 -17.70 1.12
N ALA A 38 -1.47 -17.08 1.96
CA ALA A 38 -1.81 -15.67 1.85
C ALA A 38 -1.30 -14.89 3.08
N ILE A 39 -0.81 -13.67 2.86
CA ILE A 39 -0.42 -12.75 3.92
C ILE A 39 -1.24 -11.48 3.80
N VAL A 40 -2.03 -11.18 4.84
CA VAL A 40 -2.86 -9.98 4.89
C VAL A 40 -2.08 -8.86 5.55
N PHE A 41 -1.87 -7.76 4.83
CA PHE A 41 -1.28 -6.53 5.33
C PHE A 41 -2.36 -5.49 5.56
N CYS A 42 -2.27 -4.79 6.69
CA CYS A 42 -3.13 -3.65 6.93
C CYS A 42 -2.32 -2.53 7.58
N SER A 43 -2.29 -1.39 6.87
CA SER A 43 -1.47 -0.23 7.22
C SER A 43 -1.95 0.50 8.47
N HIS A 44 -3.28 0.54 8.71
CA HIS A 44 -3.88 1.17 9.89
C HIS A 44 -5.36 0.78 10.04
N PHE A 45 -6.02 1.30 11.10
CA PHE A 45 -7.37 0.86 11.52
C PHE A 45 -8.55 1.54 10.80
N HIS A 46 -8.33 2.55 9.95
CA HIS A 46 -9.42 3.23 9.25
C HIS A 46 -10.21 2.28 8.34
N GLN A 47 -11.53 2.56 8.19
CA GLN A 47 -12.43 1.61 7.53
C GLN A 47 -12.14 1.39 6.05
N ASP A 48 -11.53 2.36 5.39
CA ASP A 48 -11.12 2.32 3.99
C ASP A 48 -9.78 1.57 3.75
N HIS A 49 -9.10 1.16 4.82
CA HIS A 49 -7.88 0.34 4.79
C HIS A 49 -8.02 -1.00 5.50
N PHE A 50 -8.96 -1.12 6.46
CA PHE A 50 -9.16 -2.34 7.21
C PHE A 50 -10.60 -2.81 7.26
N ASN A 51 -10.88 -3.95 6.63
CA ASN A 51 -12.14 -4.66 6.76
C ASN A 51 -11.89 -6.11 7.20
N PRO A 52 -12.30 -6.50 8.42
CA PRO A 52 -12.07 -7.86 8.92
C PRO A 52 -12.77 -8.96 8.10
N LYS A 53 -13.68 -8.61 7.17
CA LYS A 53 -14.27 -9.57 6.24
C LYS A 53 -13.23 -10.30 5.38
N VAL A 54 -12.04 -9.73 5.19
CA VAL A 54 -10.95 -10.39 4.46
C VAL A 54 -10.63 -11.76 5.03
N PHE A 55 -10.66 -11.92 6.34
CA PHE A 55 -10.39 -13.20 6.99
C PHE A 55 -11.47 -14.24 6.68
N GLY A 56 -12.75 -13.85 6.75
CA GLY A 56 -13.86 -14.75 6.37
C GLY A 56 -13.81 -15.15 4.89
N ILE A 57 -13.42 -14.23 4.00
CA ILE A 57 -13.23 -14.52 2.57
C ILE A 57 -12.14 -15.57 2.37
N LEU A 58 -11.01 -15.45 3.08
CA LEU A 58 -9.90 -16.40 2.99
C LEU A 58 -10.28 -17.76 3.62
N ASP A 59 -11.01 -17.75 4.72
CA ASP A 59 -11.56 -18.98 5.35
C ASP A 59 -12.49 -19.73 4.40
N ASP A 60 -13.42 -19.01 3.73
CA ASP A 60 -14.37 -19.58 2.76
C ASP A 60 -13.65 -20.18 1.53
N MET A 61 -12.49 -19.64 1.16
CA MET A 61 -11.63 -20.18 0.11
C MET A 61 -10.77 -21.35 0.58
N GLY A 62 -10.71 -21.61 1.90
CA GLY A 62 -9.86 -22.65 2.49
C GLY A 62 -8.37 -22.32 2.43
N MET A 63 -8.02 -21.04 2.49
CA MET A 63 -6.65 -20.57 2.44
C MET A 63 -5.92 -20.80 3.76
N ASN A 64 -4.62 -21.13 3.68
CA ASN A 64 -3.71 -20.93 4.79
C ASN A 64 -3.23 -19.47 4.76
N TYR A 65 -3.33 -18.76 5.89
CA TYR A 65 -2.92 -17.36 5.91
C TYR A 65 -2.40 -16.90 7.28
N GLN A 66 -1.63 -15.82 7.23
CA GLN A 66 -1.20 -15.04 8.38
C GLN A 66 -1.43 -13.55 8.10
N ALA A 67 -1.24 -12.70 9.10
CA ALA A 67 -1.44 -11.27 8.93
C ALA A 67 -0.32 -10.43 9.55
N VAL A 68 -0.05 -9.29 8.92
CA VAL A 68 0.82 -8.22 9.42
C VAL A 68 -0.06 -6.98 9.58
N LEU A 69 -0.43 -6.68 10.80
CA LEU A 69 -1.39 -5.61 11.10
C LEU A 69 -0.71 -4.50 11.90
N ALA A 70 -0.94 -3.26 11.51
CA ALA A 70 -0.45 -2.11 12.28
C ALA A 70 -0.92 -2.17 13.74
N LYS A 71 -0.12 -1.61 14.63
CA LYS A 71 -0.36 -1.64 16.10
C LYS A 71 -1.71 -1.08 16.52
N ASP A 72 -2.24 -0.13 15.77
CA ASP A 72 -3.52 0.53 16.05
C ASP A 72 -4.73 -0.36 15.76
N ILE A 73 -4.53 -1.50 15.06
CA ILE A 73 -5.57 -2.51 14.84
C ILE A 73 -5.65 -3.42 16.06
N GLY A 74 -6.59 -3.10 16.94
CA GLY A 74 -6.76 -3.83 18.20
C GLY A 74 -7.17 -5.30 18.02
N LYS A 75 -6.71 -6.17 18.92
CA LYS A 75 -6.96 -7.63 18.89
C LYS A 75 -8.42 -8.05 18.78
N LYS A 76 -9.37 -7.19 19.13
CA LYS A 76 -10.82 -7.45 19.00
C LYS A 76 -11.36 -7.22 17.60
N LYS A 77 -10.55 -6.70 16.70
CA LYS A 77 -10.93 -6.33 15.32
C LYS A 77 -10.75 -7.47 14.31
N TYR A 78 -10.09 -8.56 14.69
CA TYR A 78 -9.84 -9.72 13.82
C TYR A 78 -10.11 -11.04 14.55
N PRO A 79 -10.36 -12.16 13.83
CA PRO A 79 -10.73 -13.44 14.46
C PRO A 79 -9.65 -13.96 15.40
N ALA A 80 -10.09 -14.57 16.51
CA ALA A 80 -9.19 -15.30 17.40
C ALA A 80 -8.59 -16.52 16.66
N GLY A 81 -7.29 -16.73 16.79
CA GLY A 81 -6.58 -17.83 16.12
C GLY A 81 -5.83 -17.42 14.85
N VAL A 82 -6.08 -16.25 14.28
CA VAL A 82 -5.25 -15.71 13.21
C VAL A 82 -3.85 -15.43 13.76
N LYS A 83 -2.81 -15.96 13.09
CA LYS A 83 -1.43 -15.62 13.38
C LYS A 83 -1.16 -14.19 12.93
N VAL A 84 -0.91 -13.29 13.89
CA VAL A 84 -0.72 -11.87 13.62
C VAL A 84 0.67 -11.42 14.06
N THR A 85 1.42 -10.82 13.15
CA THR A 85 2.57 -9.98 13.44
C THR A 85 2.08 -8.55 13.61
N THR A 86 2.20 -7.99 14.83
CA THR A 86 1.84 -6.59 15.09
C THR A 86 2.96 -5.70 14.57
N ALA A 87 2.64 -4.86 13.59
CA ALA A 87 3.59 -3.96 12.95
C ALA A 87 3.67 -2.62 13.69
N TYR A 88 4.86 -2.28 14.16
CA TYR A 88 5.26 -0.96 14.65
C TYR A 88 6.07 -0.28 13.57
N HIS A 89 6.09 1.05 13.52
CA HIS A 89 6.94 1.80 12.58
C HIS A 89 8.43 1.57 12.89
N ASP A 90 9.30 1.76 11.90
CA ASP A 90 10.75 1.63 11.98
C ASP A 90 11.23 0.26 12.50
N GLN A 91 10.49 -0.80 12.16
CA GLN A 91 10.83 -2.17 12.54
C GLN A 91 11.04 -3.05 11.31
N THR A 92 11.71 -4.16 11.54
CA THR A 92 11.87 -5.21 10.52
C THR A 92 11.45 -6.55 11.10
N TYR A 93 10.64 -7.29 10.35
CA TYR A 93 10.13 -8.61 10.68
C TYR A 93 10.54 -9.61 9.61
N ILE A 94 10.80 -10.85 10.01
CA ILE A 94 10.95 -11.99 9.10
C ILE A 94 9.77 -12.92 9.37
N LEU A 95 8.95 -13.17 8.38
CA LEU A 95 7.81 -14.06 8.48
C LEU A 95 8.25 -15.52 8.28
N ASP A 96 7.39 -16.49 8.62
CA ASP A 96 7.74 -17.91 8.57
C ASP A 96 8.15 -18.41 7.18
N ASN A 97 7.55 -17.83 6.12
CA ASN A 97 7.89 -18.13 4.73
C ASN A 97 9.13 -17.39 4.22
N GLY A 98 9.87 -16.70 5.09
CA GLY A 98 11.07 -15.94 4.74
C GLY A 98 10.81 -14.52 4.22
N THR A 99 9.56 -14.11 4.02
CA THR A 99 9.22 -12.73 3.63
C THR A 99 9.75 -11.74 4.65
N LYS A 100 10.52 -10.75 4.19
CA LYS A 100 11.01 -9.67 5.04
C LYS A 100 10.11 -8.45 4.92
N VAL A 101 9.59 -7.98 6.04
CA VAL A 101 8.75 -6.80 6.14
C VAL A 101 9.47 -5.71 6.91
N THR A 102 9.65 -4.55 6.33
CA THR A 102 10.15 -3.34 7.00
C THR A 102 9.08 -2.27 6.96
N THR A 103 8.95 -1.48 7.99
CA THR A 103 7.89 -0.48 8.14
C THR A 103 8.46 0.93 8.26
N LEU A 104 7.75 1.90 7.69
CA LEU A 104 7.98 3.34 7.90
C LEU A 104 6.82 3.92 8.72
N LEU A 105 7.03 5.08 9.33
CA LEU A 105 5.98 5.82 10.03
C LEU A 105 5.05 6.48 8.99
N SER A 106 3.74 6.26 9.11
CA SER A 106 2.76 6.99 8.30
C SER A 106 2.60 8.43 8.78
N THR A 107 2.29 9.33 7.88
CA THR A 107 2.00 10.74 8.17
C THR A 107 0.54 10.98 8.57
N ASP A 108 -0.32 9.99 8.42
CA ASP A 108 -1.67 9.97 9.02
C ASP A 108 -1.70 8.95 10.16
N SER A 109 -1.99 7.69 9.87
CA SER A 109 -2.10 6.64 10.89
C SER A 109 -1.30 5.40 10.48
N GLY A 110 -0.84 4.63 11.46
CA GLY A 110 -0.20 3.34 11.25
C GLY A 110 1.15 3.38 10.57
N VAL A 111 1.32 2.58 9.50
CA VAL A 111 2.63 2.32 8.87
C VAL A 111 2.53 2.20 7.35
N ALA A 112 3.64 2.52 6.65
CA ALA A 112 3.88 2.03 5.30
C ALA A 112 4.67 0.72 5.35
N PHE A 113 4.52 -0.13 4.32
CA PHE A 113 5.17 -1.43 4.23
C PHE A 113 6.19 -1.48 3.10
N ILE A 114 7.33 -2.05 3.40
CA ILE A 114 8.34 -2.51 2.45
C ILE A 114 8.41 -4.03 2.60
N VAL A 115 8.01 -4.76 1.56
CA VAL A 115 7.93 -6.22 1.59
C VAL A 115 8.92 -6.78 0.57
N LYS A 116 9.91 -7.53 1.06
CA LYS A 116 10.86 -8.25 0.20
C LYS A 116 10.50 -9.72 0.16
N THR A 117 10.22 -10.19 -1.04
CA THR A 117 9.82 -11.56 -1.37
C THR A 117 10.92 -12.26 -2.17
N SER A 118 10.74 -13.53 -2.53
CA SER A 118 11.59 -14.24 -3.49
C SER A 118 11.54 -13.60 -4.89
N ASP A 119 10.41 -13.02 -5.27
CA ASP A 119 10.13 -12.52 -6.61
C ASP A 119 10.47 -11.02 -6.77
N GLY A 120 10.79 -10.32 -5.68
CA GLY A 120 11.14 -8.91 -5.71
C GLY A 120 10.68 -8.10 -4.51
N ALA A 121 10.72 -6.78 -4.64
CA ALA A 121 10.42 -5.84 -3.59
C ALA A 121 9.13 -5.05 -3.87
N ILE A 122 8.25 -4.97 -2.86
CA ILE A 122 6.98 -4.28 -2.90
C ILE A 122 7.01 -3.12 -1.91
N TYR A 123 6.53 -1.96 -2.32
CA TYR A 123 6.24 -0.83 -1.44
C TYR A 123 4.75 -0.55 -1.40
N HIS A 124 4.17 -0.45 -0.21
CA HIS A 124 2.78 -0.01 -0.02
C HIS A 124 2.75 1.13 0.99
N ALA A 125 2.39 2.31 0.54
CA ALA A 125 2.47 3.52 1.34
C ALA A 125 1.45 3.54 2.51
N GLY A 126 0.33 2.79 2.42
CA GLY A 126 -0.81 3.10 3.28
C GLY A 126 -1.16 4.58 3.10
N ASP A 127 -1.28 5.32 4.18
CA ASP A 127 -1.50 6.77 4.17
C ASP A 127 -0.23 7.59 4.43
N LEU A 128 0.94 7.02 4.16
CA LEU A 128 2.18 7.78 4.13
C LEU A 128 2.21 8.65 2.86
N ASN A 129 1.87 9.93 3.00
CA ASN A 129 1.80 10.91 1.91
C ASN A 129 2.16 12.32 2.41
N ASP A 130 2.46 13.24 1.48
CA ASP A 130 2.58 14.67 1.73
C ASP A 130 1.17 15.28 1.73
N TRP A 131 0.46 15.13 2.86
CA TRP A 131 -0.90 15.63 2.99
C TRP A 131 -0.92 17.14 3.13
N HIS A 132 -1.40 17.84 2.11
CA HIS A 132 -1.63 19.26 2.11
C HIS A 132 -3.14 19.55 2.10
N TRP A 133 -3.65 20.28 3.07
CA TRP A 133 -5.07 20.62 3.17
C TRP A 133 -5.28 22.12 3.26
N GLU A 134 -6.16 22.68 2.42
CA GLU A 134 -6.48 24.10 2.43
C GLU A 134 -7.06 24.61 3.77
N GLY A 135 -7.69 23.71 4.54
CA GLY A 135 -8.25 24.02 5.85
C GLY A 135 -7.23 24.12 6.99
N GLU A 136 -6.00 23.67 6.75
CA GLU A 136 -4.92 23.66 7.73
C GLU A 136 -4.03 24.91 7.57
N THR A 137 -3.22 25.19 8.61
CA THR A 137 -2.28 26.30 8.52
C THR A 137 -1.08 25.95 7.64
N GLU A 138 -0.44 26.99 7.08
CA GLU A 138 0.82 26.81 6.33
C GLU A 138 1.93 26.12 7.15
N ASP A 139 1.94 26.34 8.48
CA ASP A 139 2.89 25.69 9.36
C ASP A 139 2.60 24.20 9.53
N ASP A 140 1.33 23.82 9.62
CA ASP A 140 0.90 22.43 9.72
C ASP A 140 1.20 21.69 8.42
N ASN A 141 0.87 22.28 7.26
CA ASN A 141 1.17 21.73 5.95
C ASN A 141 2.68 21.58 5.73
N ARG A 142 3.51 22.57 6.13
CA ARG A 142 4.96 22.45 6.08
C ARG A 142 5.50 21.35 7.00
N HIS A 143 4.93 21.20 8.17
CA HIS A 143 5.29 20.14 9.11
C HIS A 143 4.98 18.77 8.52
N MET A 144 3.80 18.59 7.94
CA MET A 144 3.37 17.37 7.25
C MET A 144 4.33 16.99 6.11
N ALA A 145 4.65 17.95 5.23
CA ALA A 145 5.63 17.77 4.16
C ALA A 145 7.01 17.34 4.69
N SER A 146 7.45 17.93 5.80
CA SER A 146 8.74 17.59 6.42
C SER A 146 8.73 16.15 6.96
N MET A 147 7.65 15.74 7.63
CA MET A 147 7.49 14.37 8.13
C MET A 147 7.51 13.35 6.99
N TYR A 148 6.71 13.60 5.95
CA TYR A 148 6.66 12.73 4.77
C TYR A 148 8.05 12.57 4.13
N ARG A 149 8.73 13.68 3.85
CA ARG A 149 10.07 13.68 3.24
C ARG A 149 11.09 12.94 4.09
N ALA A 150 11.05 13.10 5.40
CA ALA A 150 11.94 12.38 6.31
C ALA A 150 11.76 10.86 6.22
N GLU A 151 10.53 10.38 6.04
CA GLU A 151 10.25 8.95 5.88
C GLU A 151 10.71 8.42 4.51
N ILE A 152 10.43 9.15 3.43
CA ILE A 152 10.89 8.77 2.08
C ILE A 152 12.42 8.83 1.97
N ASP A 153 13.07 9.75 2.64
CA ASP A 153 14.54 9.85 2.64
C ASP A 153 15.21 8.60 3.28
N LYS A 154 14.53 7.87 4.19
CA LYS A 154 15.03 6.58 4.73
C LYS A 154 15.19 5.51 3.65
N ILE A 155 14.43 5.62 2.55
CA ILE A 155 14.42 4.67 1.42
C ILE A 155 14.97 5.30 0.13
N LYS A 156 15.61 6.44 0.21
CA LYS A 156 16.21 7.12 -0.94
C LYS A 156 17.21 6.23 -1.66
N GLY A 157 17.06 6.12 -2.98
CA GLY A 157 17.87 5.25 -3.84
C GLY A 157 17.52 3.75 -3.72
N ALA A 158 16.50 3.38 -2.93
CA ALA A 158 15.98 2.02 -2.99
C ALA A 158 15.29 1.76 -4.32
N HIS A 159 15.26 0.48 -4.71
CA HIS A 159 14.52 0.00 -5.88
C HIS A 159 13.38 -0.92 -5.43
N PHE A 160 12.20 -0.71 -6.04
CA PHE A 160 11.03 -1.57 -5.87
C PHE A 160 10.54 -2.06 -7.24
N ASP A 161 10.13 -3.32 -7.32
CA ASP A 161 9.51 -3.86 -8.52
C ASP A 161 8.10 -3.29 -8.70
N VAL A 162 7.37 -3.13 -7.58
CA VAL A 162 6.06 -2.49 -7.56
C VAL A 162 5.90 -1.58 -6.34
N ALA A 163 5.26 -0.43 -6.55
CA ALA A 163 4.90 0.51 -5.50
C ALA A 163 3.42 0.93 -5.61
N PHE A 164 2.75 1.02 -4.47
CA PHE A 164 1.40 1.55 -4.33
C PHE A 164 1.48 2.86 -3.54
N VAL A 165 1.15 3.97 -4.21
CA VAL A 165 1.41 5.32 -3.69
C VAL A 165 0.15 6.19 -3.80
N PRO A 166 -0.24 6.92 -2.74
CA PRO A 166 -1.39 7.81 -2.79
C PRO A 166 -1.29 8.88 -3.87
N LEU A 167 -2.43 9.15 -4.52
CA LEU A 167 -2.63 10.23 -5.48
C LEU A 167 -4.03 10.79 -5.27
N ASP A 168 -4.22 11.62 -4.25
CA ASP A 168 -5.54 12.02 -3.77
C ASP A 168 -5.99 13.35 -4.39
N PRO A 169 -7.02 13.35 -5.25
CA PRO A 169 -7.50 14.57 -5.93
C PRO A 169 -8.09 15.61 -4.96
N ARG A 170 -8.47 15.22 -3.73
CA ARG A 170 -8.98 16.15 -2.71
C ARG A 170 -7.94 17.15 -2.23
N GLN A 171 -6.65 16.89 -2.47
CA GLN A 171 -5.56 17.83 -2.20
C GLN A 171 -5.45 18.94 -3.26
N GLU A 172 -6.35 18.95 -4.25
CA GLU A 172 -6.48 19.96 -5.28
C GLU A 172 -5.19 20.19 -6.09
N GLU A 173 -4.52 21.34 -5.96
CA GLU A 173 -3.25 21.62 -6.66
C GLU A 173 -2.06 20.86 -6.07
N HIS A 174 -2.17 20.38 -4.83
CA HIS A 174 -1.14 19.63 -4.10
C HIS A 174 -1.27 18.10 -4.26
N TYR A 175 -2.22 17.62 -5.06
CA TYR A 175 -2.52 16.19 -5.23
C TYR A 175 -1.32 15.32 -5.60
N ALA A 176 -0.33 15.91 -6.27
CA ALA A 176 0.83 15.21 -6.80
C ALA A 176 2.09 15.32 -5.91
N ASP A 177 2.11 16.18 -4.90
CA ASP A 177 3.34 16.53 -4.16
C ASP A 177 4.03 15.29 -3.57
N GLY A 178 3.29 14.42 -2.91
CA GLY A 178 3.82 13.19 -2.35
C GLY A 178 4.33 12.23 -3.42
N MET A 179 3.55 11.97 -4.47
CA MET A 179 3.93 11.12 -5.58
C MET A 179 5.20 11.62 -6.28
N LEU A 180 5.30 12.91 -6.53
CA LEU A 180 6.47 13.53 -7.18
C LEU A 180 7.73 13.39 -6.33
N TYR A 181 7.61 13.62 -5.01
CA TYR A 181 8.75 13.44 -4.11
C TYR A 181 9.22 11.99 -4.10
N PHE A 182 8.29 11.03 -4.00
CA PHE A 182 8.59 9.61 -4.07
C PHE A 182 9.31 9.24 -5.38
N LEU A 183 8.73 9.57 -6.53
CA LEU A 183 9.26 9.24 -7.86
C LEU A 183 10.64 9.85 -8.15
N LYS A 184 10.96 10.96 -7.51
CA LYS A 184 12.25 11.64 -7.63
C LYS A 184 13.36 10.95 -6.84
N HIS A 185 13.03 10.30 -5.72
CA HIS A 185 14.01 9.79 -4.75
C HIS A 185 14.07 8.27 -4.71
N VAL A 186 13.04 7.59 -5.19
CA VAL A 186 12.89 6.14 -5.14
C VAL A 186 12.74 5.60 -6.56
N ASP A 187 13.46 4.51 -6.84
CA ASP A 187 13.37 3.84 -8.13
C ASP A 187 12.31 2.73 -8.10
N CYS A 188 11.46 2.66 -9.15
CA CYS A 188 10.41 1.65 -9.27
C CYS A 188 10.19 1.24 -10.72
N ASN A 189 9.97 -0.06 -10.94
CA ASN A 189 9.57 -0.56 -12.26
C ASN A 189 8.11 -0.21 -12.58
N ALA A 190 7.21 -0.32 -11.58
CA ALA A 190 5.80 0.00 -11.72
C ALA A 190 5.25 0.70 -10.48
N VAL A 191 4.51 1.78 -10.69
CA VAL A 191 3.82 2.52 -9.63
C VAL A 191 2.34 2.53 -9.93
N PHE A 192 1.54 2.01 -9.01
CA PHE A 192 0.09 2.03 -9.05
C PHE A 192 -0.41 3.14 -8.13
N PRO A 193 -0.95 4.24 -8.69
CA PRO A 193 -1.61 5.26 -7.88
C PRO A 193 -2.80 4.66 -7.12
N MET A 194 -2.99 5.07 -5.88
CA MET A 194 -4.10 4.64 -5.03
C MET A 194 -4.70 5.81 -4.26
N HIS A 195 -5.73 5.56 -3.45
CA HIS A 195 -6.36 6.57 -2.59
C HIS A 195 -7.04 7.72 -3.34
N TYR A 196 -7.43 7.49 -4.61
CA TYR A 196 -8.09 8.51 -5.45
C TYR A 196 -9.61 8.46 -5.40
N TRP A 197 -10.16 7.72 -4.43
CA TRP A 197 -11.60 7.57 -4.20
C TRP A 197 -12.34 7.11 -5.48
N ASN A 198 -13.24 7.94 -5.99
CA ASN A 198 -14.00 7.63 -7.20
C ASN A 198 -13.57 8.52 -8.39
N GLU A 199 -12.34 9.02 -8.35
CA GLU A 199 -11.80 9.95 -9.35
C GLU A 199 -10.54 9.39 -10.04
N PRO A 200 -10.63 8.25 -10.75
CA PRO A 200 -9.47 7.63 -11.40
C PRO A 200 -8.86 8.50 -12.51
N SER A 201 -9.60 9.49 -13.01
CA SER A 201 -9.09 10.48 -13.98
C SER A 201 -7.90 11.30 -13.47
N VAL A 202 -7.65 11.31 -12.15
CA VAL A 202 -6.45 11.93 -11.58
C VAL A 202 -5.16 11.26 -12.06
N ILE A 203 -5.21 9.97 -12.41
CA ILE A 203 -4.06 9.23 -12.96
C ILE A 203 -3.71 9.79 -14.35
N ASP A 204 -4.70 9.98 -15.22
CA ASP A 204 -4.49 10.55 -16.55
C ASP A 204 -4.05 12.03 -16.45
N ARG A 205 -4.61 12.77 -15.48
CA ARG A 205 -4.15 14.11 -15.16
C ARG A 205 -2.67 14.12 -14.79
N PHE A 206 -2.25 13.25 -13.88
CA PHE A 206 -0.85 13.14 -13.45
C PHE A 206 0.08 12.81 -14.61
N ILE A 207 -0.25 11.85 -15.46
CA ILE A 207 0.54 11.49 -16.64
C ILE A 207 0.65 12.67 -17.61
N THR A 208 -0.44 13.42 -17.81
CA THR A 208 -0.46 14.60 -18.69
C THR A 208 0.42 15.73 -18.16
N GLU A 209 0.37 16.01 -16.86
CA GLU A 209 1.16 17.08 -16.22
C GLU A 209 2.64 16.68 -16.03
N TYR A 210 2.92 15.37 -15.86
CA TYR A 210 4.27 14.84 -15.57
C TYR A 210 4.66 13.68 -16.50
N PRO A 211 4.73 13.89 -17.84
CA PRO A 211 4.93 12.84 -18.84
C PRO A 211 6.27 12.09 -18.70
N GLN A 212 7.26 12.66 -18.02
CA GLN A 212 8.54 12.00 -17.75
C GLN A 212 8.40 10.75 -16.85
N TYR A 213 7.26 10.58 -16.16
CA TYR A 213 6.98 9.43 -15.29
C TYR A 213 6.01 8.41 -15.89
N GLU A 214 5.43 8.70 -17.09
CA GLU A 214 4.42 7.87 -17.75
C GLU A 214 4.81 6.39 -17.81
N SER A 215 6.05 6.07 -18.16
CA SER A 215 6.52 4.69 -18.31
C SER A 215 6.46 3.89 -17.01
N ARG A 216 6.49 4.54 -15.85
CA ARG A 216 6.42 3.92 -14.53
C ARG A 216 5.00 3.89 -13.96
N ILE A 217 4.15 4.83 -14.32
CA ILE A 217 2.78 4.93 -13.79
C ILE A 217 1.87 3.93 -14.50
N LYS A 218 1.16 3.13 -13.73
CA LYS A 218 0.21 2.12 -14.22
C LYS A 218 -1.23 2.61 -14.05
N ASN A 219 -2.09 2.25 -14.97
CA ASN A 219 -3.53 2.49 -14.81
C ASN A 219 -4.08 1.46 -13.80
N THR A 220 -4.27 1.91 -12.57
CA THR A 220 -4.72 1.06 -11.47
C THR A 220 -6.07 0.38 -11.74
N GLU A 221 -7.01 1.06 -12.39
CA GLU A 221 -8.34 0.50 -12.68
C GLU A 221 -8.30 -0.71 -13.63
N SER A 222 -7.27 -0.79 -14.47
CA SER A 222 -7.08 -1.89 -15.40
C SER A 222 -6.32 -3.08 -14.80
N ALA A 223 -5.71 -2.93 -13.63
CA ALA A 223 -4.92 -3.97 -12.99
C ALA A 223 -5.78 -5.13 -12.49
N LYS A 224 -5.96 -6.13 -13.35
CA LYS A 224 -6.73 -7.37 -13.09
C LYS A 224 -5.86 -8.59 -13.36
N GLY A 225 -4.82 -8.80 -12.53
CA GLY A 225 -3.79 -9.81 -12.77
C GLY A 225 -2.72 -9.32 -13.76
N GLU A 226 -2.40 -8.01 -13.72
CA GLU A 226 -1.33 -7.42 -14.54
C GLU A 226 0.03 -7.98 -14.13
N GLU A 227 0.79 -8.49 -15.09
CA GLU A 227 2.15 -9.00 -14.87
C GLU A 227 3.17 -7.87 -14.86
N ILE A 228 4.02 -7.85 -13.82
CA ILE A 228 5.14 -6.91 -13.63
C ILE A 228 6.45 -7.70 -13.60
#